data_ff1c39f6b159c4e21811bf3bc7f88ca4
#
_entry.id   ff1c39f6b159c4e21811bf3bc7f88ca4
#
_cell.length_a   1.000
_cell.length_b   1.000
_cell.length_c   1.000
_cell.angle_alpha   90.00
_cell.angle_beta   90.00
_cell.angle_gamma   90.00
#
_symmetry.space_group_name_H-M   'P 1'
#
loop_
_entity.id
_entity.type
_entity.pdbx_description
1 polymer ?
#
loop_
_entity_poly.entity_id
_entity_poly.type
_entity_poly.pdbx_seq_one_letter_code
_entity_poly.pdbx_strand_id
1 'polypeptide(L)'
;MNASNENTALRVDVEKTKAYYSAFREEDLCDCEGCRYYRAHVRQAFPKIAEYFDSLGMDIEKPFSVSYVEMEKESKMLYMACCYVAFGDCGLDFRQMIDGAVLTRAGACPDSGVEDAHIELAIETLTIPYHKEETP
;
A
#
# COMPACT_ATOMS: atom_id res chain seq x y z
N MET A 1 -19.14 -21.90 -6.50
CA MET A 1 -19.12 -21.62 -5.90
C MET A 1 -18.34 -20.93 -5.24
N ASN A 2 -18.33 -20.59 -4.63
CA ASN A 2 -17.79 -19.51 -4.12
C ASN A 2 -17.16 -19.61 -2.78
N ALA A 3 -16.93 -20.80 -2.27
CA ALA A 3 -16.21 -21.02 -1.03
C ALA A 3 -14.79 -20.47 -1.13
N SER A 4 -14.15 -20.65 -2.27
CA SER A 4 -12.79 -20.15 -2.44
C SER A 4 -12.78 -18.62 -2.45
N ASN A 5 -13.80 -17.99 -3.03
CA ASN A 5 -13.87 -16.53 -3.03
C ASN A 5 -14.07 -15.99 -1.62
N GLU A 6 -14.89 -16.68 -0.83
CA GLU A 6 -15.07 -16.28 0.56
C GLU A 6 -13.80 -16.41 1.36
N ASN A 7 -13.01 -17.45 1.09
CA ASN A 7 -11.77 -17.68 1.81
C ASN A 7 -10.71 -16.66 1.48
N THR A 8 -10.78 -16.06 0.30
CA THR A 8 -9.81 -15.05 -0.11
C THR A 8 -10.29 -13.64 0.13
N ALA A 9 -11.57 -13.47 0.50
CA ALA A 9 -12.13 -12.13 0.71
C ALA A 9 -11.42 -11.42 1.86
N LEU A 10 -11.16 -10.16 1.64
CA LEU A 10 -10.54 -9.32 2.64
C LEU A 10 -11.60 -8.81 3.60
N ARG A 11 -11.37 -9.02 4.90
CA ARG A 11 -12.25 -8.53 5.96
C ARG A 11 -11.42 -7.68 6.90
N VAL A 12 -11.81 -6.44 7.10
CA VAL A 12 -11.04 -5.48 7.88
C VAL A 12 -11.92 -4.90 8.99
N ASP A 13 -11.34 -4.84 10.19
CA ASP A 13 -11.93 -4.07 11.28
C ASP A 13 -11.61 -2.61 10.97
N VAL A 14 -12.56 -1.91 10.37
CA VAL A 14 -12.35 -0.58 9.83
C VAL A 14 -12.02 0.42 10.92
N GLU A 15 -12.71 0.34 12.07
CA GLU A 15 -12.49 1.31 13.14
C GLU A 15 -11.10 1.16 13.76
N LYS A 16 -10.69 -0.08 13.99
CA LYS A 16 -9.35 -0.32 14.56
C LYS A 16 -8.26 0.09 13.59
N THR A 17 -8.45 -0.22 12.31
CA THR A 17 -7.48 0.15 11.27
C THR A 17 -7.39 1.67 11.15
N LYS A 18 -8.54 2.34 11.16
CA LYS A 18 -8.56 3.79 11.06
C LYS A 18 -7.84 4.45 12.24
N ALA A 19 -8.04 3.91 13.45
CA ALA A 19 -7.37 4.43 14.63
C ALA A 19 -5.85 4.29 14.51
N TYR A 20 -5.40 3.15 13.99
CA TYR A 20 -3.97 2.91 13.77
C TYR A 20 -3.37 3.97 12.83
N TYR A 21 -4.02 4.19 11.68
CA TYR A 21 -3.49 5.15 10.71
C TYR A 21 -3.58 6.58 11.20
N SER A 22 -4.59 6.90 12.00
CA SER A 22 -4.70 8.24 12.58
C SER A 22 -3.58 8.54 13.57
N ALA A 23 -3.09 7.51 14.25
CA ALA A 23 -2.00 7.65 15.21
C ALA A 23 -0.63 7.65 14.53
N PHE A 24 -0.56 7.22 13.28
CA PHE A 24 0.69 7.12 12.53
C PHE A 24 1.03 8.51 12.01
N ARG A 25 2.07 9.13 12.55
CA ARG A 25 2.42 10.51 12.23
C ARG A 25 3.33 10.59 11.02
N GLU A 26 3.29 11.73 10.35
CA GLU A 26 4.13 11.96 9.19
C GLU A 26 5.61 11.76 9.51
N GLU A 27 6.03 12.18 10.70
CA GLU A 27 7.43 12.03 11.10
C GLU A 27 7.85 10.57 11.33
N ASP A 28 6.87 9.66 11.42
CA ASP A 28 7.15 8.22 11.54
C ASP A 28 7.40 7.58 10.17
N LEU A 29 7.23 8.33 9.08
CA LEU A 29 7.35 7.82 7.73
C LEU A 29 8.75 8.07 7.19
N CYS A 30 9.17 7.24 6.23
CA CYS A 30 10.45 7.43 5.57
C CYS A 30 10.46 8.75 4.80
N ASP A 31 11.54 9.51 4.95
CA ASP A 31 11.66 10.83 4.35
C ASP A 31 12.57 10.85 3.12
N CYS A 32 12.87 9.70 2.53
CA CYS A 32 13.67 9.65 1.32
C CYS A 32 12.85 10.13 0.12
N GLU A 33 13.56 10.45 -0.96
CA GLU A 33 12.96 11.03 -2.15
C GLU A 33 11.83 10.16 -2.71
N GLY A 34 12.07 8.88 -2.86
CA GLY A 34 11.09 7.98 -3.44
C GLY A 34 9.85 7.83 -2.58
N CYS A 35 10.02 7.79 -1.26
CA CYS A 35 8.89 7.67 -0.36
C CYS A 35 8.07 8.95 -0.32
N ARG A 36 8.73 10.11 -0.31
CA ARG A 36 8.02 11.39 -0.35
C ARG A 36 7.25 11.54 -1.65
N TYR A 37 7.88 11.15 -2.75
CA TYR A 37 7.25 11.23 -4.07
C TYR A 37 6.01 10.33 -4.13
N TYR A 38 6.13 9.12 -3.59
CA TYR A 38 5.01 8.19 -3.52
C TYR A 38 3.82 8.81 -2.79
N ARG A 39 4.07 9.35 -1.60
CA ARG A 39 2.99 9.93 -0.79
C ARG A 39 2.33 11.13 -1.49
N ALA A 40 3.12 11.90 -2.22
CA ALA A 40 2.59 13.07 -2.90
C ALA A 40 1.73 12.73 -4.12
N HIS A 41 1.95 11.57 -4.74
CA HIS A 41 1.36 11.29 -6.05
C HIS A 41 0.47 10.04 -6.12
N VAL A 42 0.57 9.13 -5.16
CA VAL A 42 -0.10 7.83 -5.29
C VAL A 42 -1.62 7.96 -5.34
N ARG A 43 -2.19 8.86 -4.57
CA ARG A 43 -3.65 9.01 -4.50
C ARG A 43 -4.20 9.50 -5.83
N GLN A 44 -3.49 10.38 -6.48
CA GLN A 44 -3.90 10.90 -7.78
C GLN A 44 -3.64 9.89 -8.89
N ALA A 45 -2.53 9.15 -8.80
CA ALA A 45 -2.16 8.19 -9.84
C ALA A 45 -3.03 6.93 -9.78
N PHE A 46 -3.49 6.54 -8.59
CA PHE A 46 -4.27 5.32 -8.40
C PHE A 46 -5.49 5.59 -7.54
N PRO A 47 -6.45 6.37 -8.06
CA PRO A 47 -7.59 6.82 -7.25
C PRO A 47 -8.49 5.70 -6.77
N LYS A 48 -8.63 4.63 -7.55
CA LYS A 48 -9.53 3.54 -7.14
C LYS A 48 -8.94 2.73 -5.98
N ILE A 49 -7.62 2.54 -5.97
CA ILE A 49 -6.97 1.89 -4.83
C ILE A 49 -7.10 2.78 -3.61
N ALA A 50 -6.89 4.09 -3.78
CA ALA A 50 -6.99 5.04 -2.68
C ALA A 50 -8.39 5.02 -2.07
N GLU A 51 -9.43 5.01 -2.91
CA GLU A 51 -10.80 4.91 -2.43
C GLU A 51 -11.05 3.61 -1.68
N TYR A 52 -10.53 2.52 -2.23
CA TYR A 52 -10.69 1.21 -1.60
C TYR A 52 -10.05 1.21 -0.21
N PHE A 53 -8.82 1.74 -0.11
CA PHE A 53 -8.13 1.85 1.17
C PHE A 53 -8.92 2.72 2.14
N ASP A 54 -9.44 3.86 1.68
CA ASP A 54 -10.24 4.74 2.54
C ASP A 54 -11.44 3.98 3.12
N SER A 55 -12.08 3.14 2.31
CA SER A 55 -13.24 2.37 2.77
C SER A 55 -12.88 1.36 3.84
N LEU A 56 -11.61 0.97 3.92
CA LEU A 56 -11.12 0.00 4.90
C LEU A 56 -10.50 0.67 6.13
N GLY A 57 -10.49 2.00 6.16
CA GLY A 57 -9.85 2.73 7.24
C GLY A 57 -8.35 2.85 7.09
N MET A 58 -7.81 2.43 5.95
CA MET A 58 -6.38 2.50 5.67
C MET A 58 -6.05 3.81 4.97
N ASP A 59 -4.78 4.23 5.06
CA ASP A 59 -4.32 5.44 4.38
C ASP A 59 -3.22 5.03 3.41
N ILE A 60 -3.49 5.17 2.12
CA ILE A 60 -2.55 4.77 1.08
C ILE A 60 -1.25 5.58 1.15
N GLU A 61 -1.28 6.73 1.80
CA GLU A 61 -0.10 7.58 1.94
C GLU A 61 0.78 7.19 3.13
N LYS A 62 0.42 6.13 3.86
CA LYS A 62 1.16 5.74 5.06
C LYS A 62 1.59 4.27 5.02
N PRO A 63 2.37 3.86 4.00
CA PRO A 63 2.94 2.51 4.02
C PRO A 63 4.01 2.41 5.11
N PHE A 64 4.17 1.23 5.70
CA PHE A 64 5.25 1.06 6.67
C PHE A 64 6.55 0.62 6.00
N SER A 65 6.51 0.25 4.73
CA SER A 65 7.70 -0.13 3.99
C SER A 65 7.47 0.08 2.51
N VAL A 66 8.48 0.60 1.82
CA VAL A 66 8.41 0.86 0.38
C VAL A 66 9.71 0.41 -0.25
N SER A 67 9.60 -0.41 -1.30
CA SER A 67 10.75 -0.80 -2.13
C SER A 67 10.56 -0.18 -3.50
N TYR A 68 11.56 0.58 -3.97
CA TYR A 68 11.41 1.25 -5.26
C TYR A 68 12.74 1.37 -5.98
N VAL A 69 12.63 1.62 -7.28
CA VAL A 69 13.78 1.90 -8.15
C VAL A 69 13.41 3.08 -9.04
N GLU A 70 14.32 4.04 -9.15
CA GLU A 70 14.14 5.13 -10.09
C GLU A 70 14.58 4.64 -11.48
N MET A 71 13.68 4.71 -12.46
CA MET A 71 13.97 4.28 -13.82
C MET A 71 14.16 5.52 -14.69
N GLU A 72 15.37 6.07 -14.66
CA GLU A 72 15.65 7.35 -15.29
C GLU A 72 15.38 7.34 -16.79
N LYS A 73 15.78 6.29 -17.48
CA LYS A 73 15.60 6.22 -18.93
C LYS A 73 14.13 6.21 -19.33
N GLU A 74 13.25 5.73 -18.45
CA GLU A 74 11.83 5.63 -18.73
C GLU A 74 11.05 6.72 -18.05
N SER A 75 11.73 7.61 -17.32
CA SER A 75 11.13 8.74 -16.62
C SER A 75 10.00 8.30 -15.71
N LYS A 76 10.28 7.31 -14.87
CA LYS A 76 9.28 6.82 -13.91
C LYS A 76 9.94 6.23 -12.68
N MET A 77 9.18 6.20 -11.60
CA MET A 77 9.53 5.44 -10.40
C MET A 77 8.80 4.12 -10.45
N LEU A 78 9.51 3.04 -10.23
CA LEU A 78 8.90 1.71 -10.13
C LEU A 78 8.85 1.33 -8.66
N TYR A 79 7.63 1.20 -8.13
CA TYR A 79 7.41 0.78 -6.75
C TYR A 79 7.12 -0.73 -6.77
N MET A 80 8.09 -1.52 -6.29
CA MET A 80 8.00 -2.96 -6.36
C MET A 80 7.10 -3.53 -5.29
N ALA A 81 7.08 -2.90 -4.12
CA ALA A 81 6.19 -3.31 -3.03
C ALA A 81 6.00 -2.15 -2.07
N CYS A 82 4.75 -1.80 -1.84
CA CYS A 82 4.37 -0.81 -0.83
C CYS A 82 3.52 -1.56 0.19
N CYS A 83 3.98 -1.62 1.42
CA CYS A 83 3.43 -2.50 2.44
C CYS A 83 2.62 -1.76 3.48
N TYR A 84 1.46 -2.32 3.84
CA TYR A 84 0.49 -1.70 4.73
C TYR A 84 -0.01 -2.69 5.75
N VAL A 85 -0.35 -2.18 6.94
CA VAL A 85 -0.99 -2.97 7.99
C VAL A 85 -2.50 -2.84 7.87
N ALA A 86 -3.22 -3.95 8.07
CA ALA A 86 -4.66 -3.92 8.20
C ALA A 86 -5.05 -4.87 9.33
N PHE A 87 -5.97 -4.44 10.20
CA PHE A 87 -6.45 -5.28 11.28
C PHE A 87 -7.64 -6.05 10.75
N GLY A 88 -7.40 -7.32 10.42
CA GLY A 88 -8.41 -8.13 9.80
C GLY A 88 -7.84 -9.45 9.33
N ASP A 89 -8.43 -9.98 8.29
CA ASP A 89 -8.14 -11.33 7.85
C ASP A 89 -8.42 -11.48 6.36
N CYS A 90 -7.66 -12.37 5.72
CA CYS A 90 -7.94 -12.77 4.34
C CYS A 90 -7.20 -14.07 4.08
N GLY A 91 -7.54 -14.73 2.98
CA GLY A 91 -6.85 -15.96 2.60
C GLY A 91 -5.40 -15.67 2.22
N LEU A 92 -4.56 -16.69 2.32
CA LEU A 92 -3.16 -16.58 1.97
C LEU A 92 -2.95 -16.26 0.49
N ASP A 93 -3.93 -16.61 -0.33
CA ASP A 93 -3.87 -16.37 -1.76
C ASP A 93 -4.67 -15.14 -2.19
N PHE A 94 -5.01 -14.27 -1.25
CA PHE A 94 -5.73 -13.05 -1.57
C PHE A 94 -4.95 -12.25 -2.60
N ARG A 95 -5.65 -11.84 -3.68
CA ARG A 95 -5.05 -11.09 -4.75
C ARG A 95 -6.15 -10.36 -5.49
N GLN A 96 -5.98 -9.06 -5.69
CA GLN A 96 -6.96 -8.26 -6.38
C GLN A 96 -6.27 -7.22 -7.23
N MET A 97 -6.69 -7.09 -8.47
CA MET A 97 -6.15 -6.08 -9.36
C MET A 97 -7.04 -4.85 -9.35
N ILE A 98 -6.46 -3.69 -9.09
CA ILE A 98 -7.18 -2.42 -9.03
C ILE A 98 -6.30 -1.38 -9.71
N ASP A 99 -6.85 -0.62 -10.65
CA ASP A 99 -6.11 0.42 -11.38
C ASP A 99 -4.85 -0.14 -12.07
N GLY A 100 -4.86 -1.41 -12.44
CA GLY A 100 -3.70 -2.03 -13.06
C GLY A 100 -2.62 -2.45 -12.10
N ALA A 101 -2.76 -2.18 -10.82
CA ALA A 101 -1.82 -2.63 -9.80
C ALA A 101 -2.40 -3.81 -9.04
N VAL A 102 -1.55 -4.57 -8.39
CA VAL A 102 -1.95 -5.78 -7.69
C VAL A 102 -1.86 -5.58 -6.20
N LEU A 103 -2.97 -5.83 -5.50
CA LEU A 103 -3.01 -5.82 -4.05
C LEU A 103 -3.02 -7.27 -3.59
N THR A 104 -2.06 -7.64 -2.75
CA THR A 104 -1.94 -9.02 -2.28
C THR A 104 -1.76 -9.07 -0.77
N ARG A 105 -2.02 -10.25 -0.20
CA ARG A 105 -1.56 -10.51 1.15
C ARG A 105 -0.05 -10.69 1.06
N ALA A 106 0.67 -9.86 1.80
CA ALA A 106 2.09 -9.73 1.58
C ALA A 106 2.88 -10.96 2.02
N GLY A 107 3.76 -11.42 1.13
CA GLY A 107 4.76 -12.41 1.47
C GLY A 107 6.15 -11.79 1.51
N ALA A 108 6.30 -10.59 0.98
CA ALA A 108 7.60 -9.95 0.84
C ALA A 108 7.80 -8.73 1.72
N CYS A 109 6.82 -8.40 2.57
CA CYS A 109 6.96 -7.26 3.45
C CYS A 109 7.81 -7.61 4.67
N PRO A 110 8.61 -6.66 5.15
CA PRO A 110 9.31 -6.87 6.42
C PRO A 110 8.32 -6.84 7.58
N ASP A 111 8.81 -7.19 8.77
CA ASP A 111 7.99 -7.14 9.97
C ASP A 111 7.57 -5.69 10.23
N SER A 112 6.28 -5.47 10.40
CA SER A 112 5.75 -4.13 10.65
C SER A 112 6.00 -3.64 12.08
N GLY A 113 6.32 -4.55 12.99
CA GLY A 113 6.48 -4.21 14.40
C GLY A 113 5.17 -4.15 15.17
N VAL A 114 4.05 -4.39 14.51
CA VAL A 114 2.74 -4.36 15.17
C VAL A 114 2.54 -5.69 15.90
N GLU A 115 2.24 -5.62 17.20
CA GLU A 115 2.10 -6.82 18.01
C GLU A 115 0.69 -7.41 17.97
N ASP A 116 -0.31 -6.57 17.80
CA ASP A 116 -1.69 -7.04 17.72
C ASP A 116 -1.89 -7.88 16.46
N ALA A 117 -2.82 -8.82 16.51
CA ALA A 117 -3.13 -9.65 15.35
C ALA A 117 -3.53 -8.75 14.17
N HIS A 118 -2.89 -8.96 13.03
CA HIS A 118 -3.12 -8.15 11.84
C HIS A 118 -2.66 -8.91 10.61
N ILE A 119 -2.96 -8.35 9.44
CA ILE A 119 -2.37 -8.85 8.20
C ILE A 119 -1.55 -7.72 7.58
N GLU A 120 -0.66 -8.09 6.68
CA GLU A 120 0.12 -7.13 5.92
C GLU A 120 -0.27 -7.28 4.46
N LEU A 121 -0.61 -6.15 3.85
CA LEU A 121 -1.01 -6.10 2.45
C LEU A 121 0.04 -5.34 1.66
N ALA A 122 0.30 -5.77 0.45
CA ALA A 122 1.24 -5.08 -0.43
C ALA A 122 0.57 -4.68 -1.72
N ILE A 123 0.83 -3.45 -2.16
CA ILE A 123 0.55 -3.06 -3.54
C ILE A 123 1.83 -3.37 -4.29
N GLU A 124 1.75 -4.26 -5.28
CA GLU A 124 2.92 -4.72 -6.01
C GLU A 124 3.00 -4.12 -7.39
N THR A 125 4.19 -3.70 -7.75
CA THR A 125 4.58 -3.36 -9.12
C THR A 125 3.73 -2.25 -9.73
N LEU A 126 3.70 -1.09 -9.08
CA LEU A 126 3.10 0.08 -9.70
C LEU A 126 4.16 1.08 -10.13
N THR A 127 3.84 1.89 -11.12
CA THR A 127 4.76 2.92 -11.58
C THR A 127 4.08 4.27 -11.55
N ILE A 128 4.88 5.31 -11.25
CA ILE A 128 4.40 6.69 -11.27
C ILE A 128 5.36 7.47 -12.16
N PRO A 129 4.86 8.25 -13.12
CA PRO A 129 5.75 9.08 -13.94
C PRO A 129 6.61 9.97 -13.06
N TYR A 130 7.88 10.09 -13.40
CA TYR A 130 8.82 10.84 -12.59
C TYR A 130 9.86 11.48 -13.49
N HIS A 131 9.95 12.81 -13.44
CA HIS A 131 10.92 13.58 -14.21
C HIS A 131 11.78 14.36 -13.21
N LYS A 132 12.98 13.85 -13.01
CA LYS A 132 13.86 14.38 -11.98
C LYS A 132 14.14 15.86 -12.13
N GLU A 133 14.28 16.32 -13.37
CA GLU A 133 14.57 17.72 -13.64
C GLU A 133 13.40 18.63 -13.31
N GLU A 134 12.20 18.10 -13.24
CA GLU A 134 11.00 18.87 -12.94
C GLU A 134 10.65 18.84 -11.47
N THR A 135 11.41 18.08 -10.68
CA THR A 135 11.14 17.92 -9.25
C THR A 135 11.83 19.06 -8.50
N PRO A 136 11.09 19.91 -7.78
CA PRO A 136 11.69 21.02 -7.05
C PRO A 136 12.63 20.58 -5.97
#